data_0690a2ca2c8490c1c9b107b54178aaf7
#
_entry.id   0690a2ca2c8490c1c9b107b54178aaf7
#
_cell.length_a   1.000
_cell.length_b   1.000
_cell.length_c   1.000
_cell.angle_alpha   90.00
_cell.angle_beta   90.00
_cell.angle_gamma   90.00
#
_symmetry.space_group_name_H-M   'P 1'
#
loop_
_entity.id
_entity.type
_entity.pdbx_description
1 polymer ?
#
loop_
_entity_poly.entity_id
_entity_poly.type
_entity_poly.pdbx_seq_one_letter_code
_entity_poly.pdbx_strand_id
1 'polypeptide(L)'
;MKTLSLKILVEPFYWSFKSDGPELKMLGAMQNRVCLFLISMVFITMSVPAMSYEEPKYKIITKTDIYEVRRYEQRTVAQAKYDKADSGFRILFDYISGENESATDVAMTIPVAQSTEINMTAPVTQTNTRGKMVMQFFLPKKYTKETAPRPKDGRIDIIDLPAAYYAVISYSGFASEENFQKHHRKLKNELDESRITVSGPPIRATYNSPFTLPFFRRNEAMYPLDWD
;
A
#
# COMPACT_ATOMS: atom_id res chain seq x y z
N MET A 1 -30.30 45.84 4.41
CA MET A 1 -29.26 45.36 5.35
C MET A 1 -27.95 45.27 4.61
N LYS A 2 -26.94 46.04 5.04
CA LYS A 2 -25.69 46.30 4.31
C LYS A 2 -24.69 45.17 4.54
N THR A 3 -24.23 44.51 3.47
CA THR A 3 -23.10 43.60 3.46
C THR A 3 -21.77 44.36 3.58
N LEU A 4 -21.06 44.21 4.66
CA LEU A 4 -19.68 44.71 4.83
C LEU A 4 -18.72 43.80 4.09
N SER A 5 -18.11 44.34 3.03
CA SER A 5 -16.97 43.71 2.33
C SER A 5 -15.68 44.17 2.98
N LEU A 6 -14.98 43.26 3.65
CA LEU A 6 -13.65 43.53 4.25
C LEU A 6 -12.59 43.41 3.17
N LYS A 7 -12.19 44.54 2.58
CA LYS A 7 -10.99 44.63 1.73
C LYS A 7 -9.77 44.74 2.62
N ILE A 8 -8.98 43.69 2.70
CA ILE A 8 -7.64 43.74 3.29
C ILE A 8 -6.71 44.40 2.25
N LEU A 9 -6.36 45.64 2.51
CA LEU A 9 -5.39 46.39 1.74
C LEU A 9 -4.00 45.96 2.19
N VAL A 10 -3.28 45.14 1.42
CA VAL A 10 -1.86 44.86 1.61
C VAL A 10 -1.09 45.89 0.80
N GLU A 11 -0.66 46.95 1.45
CA GLU A 11 0.30 47.89 0.89
C GLU A 11 1.69 47.27 0.84
N PRO A 12 2.38 47.24 -0.31
CA PRO A 12 3.77 46.83 -0.37
C PRO A 12 4.64 47.99 0.16
N PHE A 13 5.29 47.77 1.28
CA PHE A 13 6.30 48.63 1.84
C PHE A 13 7.51 48.67 0.88
N TYR A 14 7.58 49.65 0.00
CA TYR A 14 8.74 49.94 -0.84
C TYR A 14 9.78 50.70 -0.02
N TRP A 15 10.77 50.01 0.52
CA TRP A 15 12.00 50.63 1.01
C TRP A 15 12.90 50.91 -0.21
N SER A 16 12.86 52.15 -0.69
CA SER A 16 13.82 52.66 -1.67
C SER A 16 15.16 52.91 -0.96
N PHE A 17 16.04 51.91 -0.95
CA PHE A 17 17.42 52.11 -0.52
C PHE A 17 18.26 52.40 -1.77
N LYS A 18 18.53 53.69 -1.99
CA LYS A 18 19.44 54.17 -3.03
C LYS A 18 20.87 54.04 -2.47
N SER A 19 21.59 53.02 -2.81
CA SER A 19 23.04 52.88 -2.54
C SER A 19 23.76 52.42 -3.81
N ASP A 20 24.42 53.34 -4.46
CA ASP A 20 25.19 53.13 -5.69
C ASP A 20 26.65 52.75 -5.36
N GLY A 21 26.88 51.69 -4.59
CA GLY A 21 28.22 51.16 -4.31
C GLY A 21 28.45 49.81 -5.01
N PRO A 22 29.61 49.60 -5.66
CA PRO A 22 29.94 48.33 -6.32
C PRO A 22 29.99 47.14 -5.35
N GLU A 23 30.22 47.34 -4.09
CA GLU A 23 30.29 46.33 -3.06
C GLU A 23 28.91 45.67 -2.73
N LEU A 24 27.82 46.45 -2.78
CA LEU A 24 26.49 45.92 -2.51
C LEU A 24 25.93 45.05 -3.66
N LYS A 25 26.39 45.30 -4.89
CA LYS A 25 26.01 44.42 -6.03
C LYS A 25 26.65 43.03 -5.95
N MET A 26 27.84 42.95 -5.40
CA MET A 26 28.50 41.64 -5.15
C MET A 26 27.82 40.85 -4.03
N LEU A 27 27.38 41.51 -2.95
CA LEU A 27 26.64 40.85 -1.87
C LEU A 27 25.29 40.31 -2.33
N GLY A 28 24.52 41.08 -3.12
CA GLY A 28 23.24 40.64 -3.66
C GLY A 28 23.35 39.49 -4.66
N ALA A 29 24.41 39.48 -5.50
CA ALA A 29 24.67 38.38 -6.41
C ALA A 29 25.13 37.08 -5.67
N MET A 30 25.85 37.24 -4.55
CA MET A 30 26.27 36.11 -3.73
C MET A 30 25.09 35.53 -2.95
N GLN A 31 24.21 36.37 -2.42
CA GLN A 31 23.01 35.96 -1.70
C GLN A 31 22.01 35.22 -2.60
N ASN A 32 21.83 35.66 -3.84
CA ASN A 32 21.00 34.96 -4.83
C ASN A 32 21.61 33.62 -5.26
N ARG A 33 22.93 33.53 -5.36
CA ARG A 33 23.61 32.24 -5.67
C ARG A 33 23.51 31.25 -4.50
N VAL A 34 23.60 31.71 -3.26
CA VAL A 34 23.44 30.88 -2.06
C VAL A 34 21.99 30.39 -1.94
N CYS A 35 20.97 31.25 -2.16
CA CYS A 35 19.58 30.84 -2.19
C CYS A 35 19.28 29.82 -3.30
N LEU A 36 19.81 30.01 -4.50
CA LEU A 36 19.68 29.03 -5.60
C LEU A 36 20.37 27.71 -5.30
N PHE A 37 21.52 27.72 -4.64
CA PHE A 37 22.22 26.51 -4.19
C PHE A 37 21.43 25.78 -3.11
N LEU A 38 20.86 26.51 -2.14
CA LEU A 38 20.04 25.90 -1.07
C LEU A 38 18.74 25.32 -1.63
N ILE A 39 18.09 25.98 -2.58
CA ILE A 39 16.89 25.46 -3.25
C ILE A 39 17.25 24.22 -4.09
N SER A 40 18.38 24.24 -4.82
CA SER A 40 18.87 23.09 -5.58
C SER A 40 19.22 21.89 -4.66
N MET A 41 19.79 22.15 -3.48
CA MET A 41 20.15 21.10 -2.52
C MET A 41 18.91 20.46 -1.88
N VAL A 42 17.82 21.23 -1.67
CA VAL A 42 16.54 20.71 -1.17
C VAL A 42 15.86 19.83 -2.22
N PHE A 43 15.97 20.13 -3.51
CA PHE A 43 15.41 19.27 -4.57
C PHE A 43 16.18 17.96 -4.78
N ILE A 44 17.48 17.91 -4.49
CA ILE A 44 18.29 16.70 -4.67
C ILE A 44 18.05 15.68 -3.55
N THR A 45 17.60 16.10 -2.37
CA THR A 45 17.37 15.20 -1.23
C THR A 45 16.01 14.51 -1.24
N MET A 46 15.10 14.83 -2.17
CA MET A 46 13.77 14.22 -2.25
C MET A 46 13.66 13.03 -3.21
N SER A 47 14.76 12.56 -3.80
CA SER A 47 14.77 11.28 -4.52
C SER A 47 14.90 10.12 -3.53
N VAL A 48 13.92 9.94 -2.65
CA VAL A 48 13.76 8.67 -1.93
C VAL A 48 13.33 7.64 -2.97
N PRO A 49 14.12 6.59 -3.24
CA PRO A 49 13.65 5.52 -4.11
C PRO A 49 12.37 4.98 -3.48
N ALA A 50 11.25 5.14 -4.17
CA ALA A 50 10.03 4.45 -3.82
C ALA A 50 10.36 2.96 -3.89
N MET A 51 10.43 2.27 -2.74
CA MET A 51 10.50 0.81 -2.72
C MET A 51 9.22 0.32 -3.40
N SER A 52 9.36 -0.03 -4.67
CA SER A 52 8.28 -0.63 -5.43
C SER A 52 8.19 -2.10 -5.04
N TYR A 53 7.24 -2.42 -4.19
CA TYR A 53 6.88 -3.82 -3.91
C TYR A 53 6.25 -4.44 -5.15
N GLU A 54 6.51 -5.73 -5.38
CA GLU A 54 5.77 -6.49 -6.39
C GLU A 54 4.29 -6.55 -6.01
N GLU A 55 3.41 -6.24 -6.95
CA GLU A 55 1.95 -6.27 -6.75
C GLU A 55 1.30 -7.29 -7.70
N PRO A 56 0.22 -7.93 -7.26
CA PRO A 56 -0.59 -8.78 -8.12
C PRO A 56 -1.13 -8.01 -9.32
N LYS A 57 -0.91 -8.52 -10.52
CA LYS A 57 -1.42 -7.93 -11.75
C LYS A 57 -2.93 -8.14 -11.86
N TYR A 58 -3.62 -7.12 -12.36
CA TYR A 58 -5.04 -7.18 -12.63
C TYR A 58 -5.39 -6.46 -13.94
N LYS A 59 -6.56 -6.77 -14.47
CA LYS A 59 -7.19 -6.06 -15.57
C LYS A 59 -8.41 -5.33 -15.03
N ILE A 60 -8.54 -4.03 -15.32
CA ILE A 60 -9.75 -3.27 -15.03
C ILE A 60 -10.82 -3.68 -16.04
N ILE A 61 -11.95 -4.13 -15.54
CA ILE A 61 -13.11 -4.54 -16.35
C ILE A 61 -14.09 -3.37 -16.47
N THR A 62 -14.38 -2.73 -15.35
CA THR A 62 -15.27 -1.56 -15.29
C THR A 62 -14.71 -0.57 -14.26
N LYS A 63 -14.88 0.70 -14.53
CA LYS A 63 -14.48 1.79 -13.65
C LYS A 63 -15.61 2.79 -13.54
N THR A 64 -15.96 3.15 -12.31
CA THR A 64 -16.85 4.24 -11.96
C THR A 64 -16.08 5.36 -11.26
N ASP A 65 -16.73 6.42 -10.84
CA ASP A 65 -16.11 7.48 -10.04
C ASP A 65 -15.79 7.02 -8.60
N ILE A 66 -16.38 5.90 -8.14
CA ILE A 66 -16.30 5.44 -6.76
C ILE A 66 -15.44 4.18 -6.65
N TYR A 67 -15.60 3.21 -7.57
CA TYR A 67 -14.93 1.93 -7.50
C TYR A 67 -14.52 1.40 -8.87
N GLU A 68 -13.67 0.39 -8.86
CA GLU A 68 -13.26 -0.39 -10.04
C GLU A 68 -13.66 -1.84 -9.86
N VAL A 69 -14.11 -2.49 -10.94
CA VAL A 69 -14.16 -3.95 -11.01
C VAL A 69 -12.88 -4.43 -11.68
N ARG A 70 -12.13 -5.23 -10.94
CA ARG A 70 -10.83 -5.76 -11.38
C ARG A 70 -10.88 -7.28 -11.46
N ARG A 71 -10.33 -7.82 -12.54
CA ARG A 71 -10.05 -9.25 -12.70
C ARG A 71 -8.59 -9.53 -12.37
N TYR A 72 -8.35 -10.28 -11.33
CA TYR A 72 -7.03 -10.77 -10.96
C TYR A 72 -6.81 -12.16 -11.55
N GLU A 73 -5.56 -12.46 -11.94
CA GLU A 73 -5.14 -13.81 -12.31
C GLU A 73 -4.93 -14.68 -11.07
N GLN A 74 -4.65 -15.96 -11.26
CA GLN A 74 -4.26 -16.86 -10.16
C GLN A 74 -3.01 -16.33 -9.46
N ARG A 75 -2.98 -16.44 -8.12
CA ARG A 75 -1.90 -15.89 -7.27
C ARG A 75 -1.63 -16.84 -6.12
N THR A 76 -0.36 -17.08 -5.83
CA THR A 76 0.06 -17.85 -4.66
C THR A 76 0.22 -16.93 -3.46
N VAL A 77 -0.32 -17.32 -2.31
CA VAL A 77 -0.25 -16.57 -1.06
C VAL A 77 0.19 -17.46 0.10
N ALA A 78 0.90 -16.87 1.04
CA ALA A 78 1.05 -17.41 2.39
C ALA A 78 -0.11 -16.85 3.23
N GLN A 79 -0.90 -17.74 3.81
CA GLN A 79 -2.10 -17.42 4.57
C GLN A 79 -1.94 -17.85 6.03
N ALA A 80 -2.23 -16.95 6.97
CA ALA A 80 -2.32 -17.28 8.38
C ALA A 80 -3.73 -17.01 8.91
N LYS A 81 -4.23 -17.97 9.74
CA LYS A 81 -5.43 -17.81 10.55
C LYS A 81 -5.02 -17.41 11.96
N TYR A 82 -5.64 -16.37 12.50
CA TYR A 82 -5.25 -15.82 13.80
C TYR A 82 -6.45 -15.21 14.54
N ASP A 83 -6.31 -15.09 15.87
CA ASP A 83 -7.39 -14.59 16.72
C ASP A 83 -7.21 -13.10 17.07
N LYS A 84 -5.97 -12.60 17.17
CA LYS A 84 -5.65 -11.21 17.52
C LYS A 84 -4.84 -10.54 16.41
N ALA A 85 -5.15 -9.29 16.09
CA ALA A 85 -4.60 -8.53 14.97
C ALA A 85 -3.06 -8.54 14.89
N ASP A 86 -2.35 -8.46 16.02
CA ASP A 86 -0.89 -8.38 16.06
C ASP A 86 -0.18 -9.68 15.71
N SER A 87 -0.88 -10.81 15.81
CA SER A 87 -0.27 -12.13 15.57
C SER A 87 -0.19 -12.48 14.09
N GLY A 88 -1.18 -12.10 13.28
CA GLY A 88 -1.24 -12.47 11.87
C GLY A 88 -0.06 -11.95 11.06
N PHE A 89 0.23 -10.65 11.21
CA PHE A 89 1.36 -10.04 10.50
C PHE A 89 2.70 -10.65 10.93
N ARG A 90 2.94 -10.83 12.23
CA ARG A 90 4.19 -11.38 12.74
C ARG A 90 4.43 -12.81 12.26
N ILE A 91 3.40 -13.66 12.31
CA ILE A 91 3.48 -15.05 11.81
C ILE A 91 3.95 -15.07 10.34
N LEU A 92 3.33 -14.25 9.48
CA LEU A 92 3.68 -14.22 8.07
C LEU A 92 5.01 -13.49 7.81
N PHE A 93 5.33 -12.48 8.61
CA PHE A 93 6.61 -11.78 8.52
C PHE A 93 7.78 -12.68 8.90
N ASP A 94 7.67 -13.45 9.98
CA ASP A 94 8.68 -14.44 10.39
C ASP A 94 8.91 -15.47 9.26
N TYR A 95 7.84 -15.94 8.61
CA TYR A 95 7.92 -16.84 7.47
C TYR A 95 8.73 -16.26 6.31
N ILE A 96 8.43 -15.02 5.87
CA ILE A 96 9.17 -14.42 4.74
C ILE A 96 10.59 -14.02 5.13
N SER A 97 10.87 -13.81 6.43
CA SER A 97 12.19 -13.48 6.98
C SER A 97 13.09 -14.69 7.22
N GLY A 98 12.64 -15.90 6.87
CA GLY A 98 13.47 -17.11 6.92
C GLY A 98 13.02 -18.20 7.89
N GLU A 99 11.91 -18.02 8.63
CA GLU A 99 11.30 -19.11 9.42
C GLU A 99 10.58 -20.10 8.50
N ASN A 100 11.35 -20.62 7.53
CA ASN A 100 10.89 -21.57 6.51
C ASN A 100 12.00 -22.56 6.14
N GLU A 101 11.64 -23.55 5.32
CA GLU A 101 12.56 -24.53 4.74
C GLU A 101 12.46 -24.44 3.22
N SER A 102 13.61 -24.48 2.54
CA SER A 102 13.65 -24.50 1.07
C SER A 102 12.82 -25.68 0.54
N ALA A 103 11.98 -25.42 -0.46
CA ALA A 103 11.20 -26.46 -1.12
C ALA A 103 12.05 -27.34 -2.05
N THR A 104 13.27 -26.93 -2.36
CA THR A 104 14.17 -27.70 -3.24
C THR A 104 14.84 -28.78 -2.43
N ASP A 105 14.43 -30.03 -2.64
CA ASP A 105 15.18 -31.21 -2.20
C ASP A 105 16.51 -31.24 -2.97
N VAL A 106 17.53 -30.64 -2.39
CA VAL A 106 18.90 -30.89 -2.87
C VAL A 106 19.23 -32.33 -2.37
N ALA A 107 19.45 -33.20 -3.32
CA ALA A 107 19.90 -34.58 -3.03
C ALA A 107 21.28 -34.54 -2.33
N MET A 108 21.28 -34.24 -1.05
CA MET A 108 22.44 -34.28 -0.18
C MET A 108 22.22 -35.26 0.95
N THR A 109 23.23 -36.03 1.25
CA THR A 109 23.26 -37.10 2.26
C THR A 109 23.11 -36.63 3.71
N ILE A 110 22.92 -35.34 3.94
CA ILE A 110 22.60 -34.73 5.24
C ILE A 110 21.57 -33.62 4.99
N PRO A 111 20.39 -33.64 5.68
CA PRO A 111 19.43 -32.54 5.51
C PRO A 111 19.98 -31.25 6.12
N VAL A 112 20.50 -30.37 5.29
CA VAL A 112 20.74 -28.97 5.67
C VAL A 112 19.43 -28.25 5.43
N ALA A 113 18.68 -27.96 6.47
CA ALA A 113 17.52 -27.10 6.42
C ALA A 113 18.01 -25.67 6.07
N GLN A 114 17.93 -25.31 4.82
CA GLN A 114 18.31 -23.98 4.38
C GLN A 114 17.07 -23.08 4.40
N SER A 115 17.08 -22.05 5.24
CA SER A 115 16.06 -21.03 5.25
C SER A 115 16.23 -20.10 4.04
N THR A 116 15.11 -19.56 3.55
CA THR A 116 15.08 -18.68 2.38
C THR A 116 14.39 -17.37 2.75
N GLU A 117 15.07 -16.25 2.55
CA GLU A 117 14.43 -14.94 2.65
C GLU A 117 13.58 -14.68 1.41
N ILE A 118 12.32 -14.30 1.62
CA ILE A 118 11.34 -14.00 0.58
C ILE A 118 11.11 -12.50 0.56
N ASN A 119 11.27 -11.86 -0.59
CA ASN A 119 10.98 -10.44 -0.72
C ASN A 119 9.52 -10.14 -0.39
N MET A 120 9.29 -9.15 0.46
CA MET A 120 7.94 -8.69 0.77
C MET A 120 7.26 -8.15 -0.49
N THR A 121 5.99 -8.46 -0.66
CA THR A 121 5.14 -7.95 -1.72
C THR A 121 4.00 -7.11 -1.14
N ALA A 122 3.31 -6.36 -1.98
CA ALA A 122 2.11 -5.62 -1.59
C ALA A 122 0.93 -6.07 -2.47
N PRO A 123 -0.30 -6.04 -1.97
CA PRO A 123 -0.71 -5.66 -0.62
C PRO A 123 -0.63 -6.79 0.40
N VAL A 124 -0.73 -6.41 1.68
CA VAL A 124 -1.14 -7.33 2.74
C VAL A 124 -2.66 -7.31 2.80
N THR A 125 -3.30 -8.48 2.67
CA THR A 125 -4.75 -8.57 2.75
C THR A 125 -5.21 -9.18 4.07
N GLN A 126 -6.36 -8.72 4.55
CA GLN A 126 -6.98 -9.15 5.79
C GLN A 126 -8.50 -9.26 5.62
N THR A 127 -9.08 -10.36 6.08
CA THR A 127 -10.53 -10.58 6.06
C THR A 127 -10.99 -11.33 7.31
N ASN A 128 -12.25 -11.23 7.64
CA ASN A 128 -12.89 -12.03 8.68
C ASN A 128 -13.78 -13.09 8.03
N THR A 129 -13.44 -14.34 8.21
CA THR A 129 -14.21 -15.46 7.68
C THR A 129 -14.75 -16.30 8.83
N ARG A 130 -16.07 -16.25 9.03
CA ARG A 130 -16.79 -17.03 10.09
C ARG A 130 -16.20 -16.80 11.49
N GLY A 131 -15.87 -15.54 11.83
CA GLY A 131 -15.33 -15.17 13.14
C GLY A 131 -13.83 -15.40 13.32
N LYS A 132 -13.14 -15.94 12.32
CA LYS A 132 -11.68 -16.06 12.31
C LYS A 132 -11.06 -15.02 11.40
N MET A 133 -10.04 -14.33 11.90
CA MET A 133 -9.25 -13.42 11.09
C MET A 133 -8.29 -14.20 10.20
N VAL A 134 -8.22 -13.80 8.95
CA VAL A 134 -7.32 -14.38 7.94
C VAL A 134 -6.48 -13.26 7.39
N MET A 135 -5.17 -13.44 7.40
CA MET A 135 -4.21 -12.53 6.75
C MET A 135 -3.45 -13.26 5.65
N GLN A 136 -3.18 -12.59 4.57
CA GLN A 136 -2.48 -13.15 3.43
C GLN A 136 -1.36 -12.21 2.96
N PHE A 137 -0.18 -12.80 2.73
CA PHE A 137 0.91 -12.16 2.00
C PHE A 137 1.00 -12.81 0.62
N PHE A 138 0.93 -12.03 -0.44
CA PHE A 138 1.15 -12.51 -1.79
C PHE A 138 2.62 -12.90 -1.93
N LEU A 139 2.89 -14.06 -2.49
CA LEU A 139 4.28 -14.44 -2.77
C LEU A 139 4.74 -13.86 -4.11
N PRO A 140 6.03 -13.53 -4.25
CA PRO A 140 6.61 -13.13 -5.52
C PRO A 140 6.27 -14.12 -6.63
N LYS A 141 6.08 -13.64 -7.85
CA LYS A 141 5.65 -14.43 -9.02
C LYS A 141 6.50 -15.66 -9.31
N LYS A 142 7.76 -15.66 -8.86
CA LYS A 142 8.67 -16.80 -9.01
C LYS A 142 8.27 -18.02 -8.20
N TYR A 143 7.38 -17.88 -7.21
CA TYR A 143 6.91 -18.97 -6.36
C TYR A 143 5.53 -19.45 -6.78
N THR A 144 5.40 -20.75 -6.88
CA THR A 144 4.13 -21.48 -6.93
C THR A 144 3.89 -22.16 -5.60
N LYS A 145 2.74 -22.79 -5.41
CA LYS A 145 2.44 -23.55 -4.21
C LYS A 145 3.47 -24.67 -3.96
N GLU A 146 4.00 -25.26 -5.03
CA GLU A 146 4.97 -26.38 -4.97
C GLU A 146 6.40 -25.88 -4.72
N THR A 147 6.75 -24.70 -5.21
CA THR A 147 8.12 -24.14 -5.16
C THR A 147 8.33 -23.14 -4.03
N ALA A 148 7.26 -22.69 -3.36
CA ALA A 148 7.36 -21.82 -2.21
C ALA A 148 8.05 -22.55 -1.05
N PRO A 149 8.96 -21.87 -0.30
CA PRO A 149 9.55 -22.42 0.90
C PRO A 149 8.47 -22.93 1.87
N ARG A 150 8.70 -24.09 2.48
CA ARG A 150 7.75 -24.69 3.42
C ARG A 150 7.74 -23.92 4.74
N PRO A 151 6.57 -23.45 5.23
CA PRO A 151 6.49 -22.81 6.53
C PRO A 151 6.88 -23.79 7.64
N LYS A 152 7.66 -23.32 8.63
CA LYS A 152 7.90 -24.09 9.88
C LYS A 152 6.73 -23.95 10.84
N ASP A 153 6.00 -22.85 10.77
CA ASP A 153 4.81 -22.61 11.59
C ASP A 153 3.57 -23.25 10.94
N GLY A 154 3.00 -24.25 11.60
CA GLY A 154 1.81 -24.98 11.13
C GLY A 154 0.52 -24.15 11.03
N ARG A 155 0.55 -22.86 11.43
CA ARG A 155 -0.56 -21.92 11.24
C ARG A 155 -0.57 -21.28 9.85
N ILE A 156 0.48 -21.49 9.07
CA ILE A 156 0.63 -20.91 7.72
C ILE A 156 0.31 -21.98 6.69
N ASP A 157 -0.61 -21.65 5.80
CA ASP A 157 -0.95 -22.43 4.63
C ASP A 157 -0.43 -21.70 3.36
N ILE A 158 0.26 -22.39 2.47
CA ILE A 158 0.55 -21.88 1.12
C ILE A 158 -0.57 -22.36 0.22
N ILE A 159 -1.32 -21.39 -0.33
CA ILE A 159 -2.49 -21.66 -1.17
C ILE A 159 -2.46 -20.84 -2.46
N ASP A 160 -3.10 -21.37 -3.49
CA ASP A 160 -3.39 -20.63 -4.71
C ASP A 160 -4.79 -20.04 -4.62
N LEU A 161 -4.87 -18.73 -4.81
CA LEU A 161 -6.12 -18.02 -5.02
C LEU A 161 -6.44 -18.10 -6.52
N PRO A 162 -7.59 -18.64 -6.92
CA PRO A 162 -7.97 -18.73 -8.33
C PRO A 162 -8.13 -17.33 -8.93
N ALA A 163 -8.15 -17.26 -10.26
CA ALA A 163 -8.53 -16.05 -10.96
C ALA A 163 -9.96 -15.66 -10.54
N ALA A 164 -10.16 -14.39 -10.20
CA ALA A 164 -11.44 -13.92 -9.68
C ALA A 164 -11.63 -12.42 -9.91
N TYR A 165 -12.88 -11.99 -9.83
CA TYR A 165 -13.28 -10.61 -9.95
C TYR A 165 -13.46 -9.99 -8.57
N TYR A 166 -13.07 -8.73 -8.44
CA TYR A 166 -13.19 -7.95 -7.20
C TYR A 166 -13.67 -6.54 -7.52
N ALA A 167 -14.66 -6.07 -6.78
CA ALA A 167 -14.93 -4.64 -6.70
C ALA A 167 -13.97 -4.02 -5.69
N VAL A 168 -13.38 -2.88 -6.03
CA VAL A 168 -12.31 -2.24 -5.26
C VAL A 168 -12.55 -0.75 -5.16
N ILE A 169 -12.57 -0.23 -3.91
CA ILE A 169 -12.51 1.20 -3.62
C ILE A 169 -11.16 1.52 -2.98
N SER A 170 -10.42 2.47 -3.57
CA SER A 170 -9.14 2.94 -3.05
C SER A 170 -9.34 4.19 -2.19
N TYR A 171 -8.58 4.28 -1.08
CA TYR A 171 -8.66 5.41 -0.16
C TYR A 171 -7.33 5.65 0.55
N SER A 172 -7.13 6.88 1.05
CA SER A 172 -5.96 7.27 1.83
C SER A 172 -6.28 7.31 3.34
N GLY A 173 -5.28 7.68 4.14
CA GLY A 173 -5.42 7.81 5.59
C GLY A 173 -4.86 6.62 6.36
N PHE A 174 -5.20 6.56 7.66
CA PHE A 174 -4.76 5.46 8.51
C PHE A 174 -5.43 4.14 8.08
N ALA A 175 -4.66 3.04 8.15
CA ALA A 175 -5.18 1.69 7.96
C ALA A 175 -5.94 1.22 9.23
N SER A 176 -6.88 2.03 9.73
CA SER A 176 -7.69 1.75 10.89
C SER A 176 -8.95 0.97 10.53
N GLU A 177 -9.54 0.29 11.53
CA GLU A 177 -10.81 -0.40 11.37
C GLU A 177 -11.93 0.55 10.96
N GLU A 178 -11.99 1.73 11.59
CA GLU A 178 -13.00 2.75 11.30
C GLU A 178 -12.94 3.21 9.84
N ASN A 179 -11.73 3.53 9.35
CA ASN A 179 -11.53 3.97 7.97
C ASN A 179 -11.90 2.86 6.97
N PHE A 180 -11.56 1.61 7.26
CA PHE A 180 -11.96 0.46 6.48
C PHE A 180 -13.48 0.27 6.47
N GLN A 181 -14.13 0.30 7.64
CA GLN A 181 -15.57 0.15 7.80
C GLN A 181 -16.37 1.22 7.03
N LYS A 182 -15.86 2.47 7.01
CA LYS A 182 -16.45 3.55 6.23
C LYS A 182 -16.45 3.22 4.73
N HIS A 183 -15.31 2.77 4.21
CA HIS A 183 -15.13 2.60 2.76
C HIS A 183 -15.76 1.31 2.24
N HIS A 184 -15.66 0.19 2.98
CA HIS A 184 -16.31 -1.03 2.52
C HIS A 184 -17.83 -0.93 2.56
N ARG A 185 -18.44 -0.21 3.55
CA ARG A 185 -19.88 0.06 3.55
C ARG A 185 -20.29 0.93 2.36
N LYS A 186 -19.50 1.97 2.04
CA LYS A 186 -19.75 2.78 0.85
C LYS A 186 -19.73 1.89 -0.40
N LEU A 187 -18.69 1.06 -0.56
CA LEU A 187 -18.58 0.14 -1.68
C LEU A 187 -19.77 -0.82 -1.75
N LYS A 188 -20.19 -1.40 -0.60
CA LYS A 188 -21.31 -2.33 -0.56
C LYS A 188 -22.62 -1.68 -1.02
N ASN A 189 -22.90 -0.46 -0.59
CA ASN A 189 -24.08 0.29 -1.00
C ASN A 189 -24.11 0.51 -2.52
N GLU A 190 -22.97 0.94 -3.12
CA GLU A 190 -22.86 1.14 -4.55
C GLU A 190 -23.07 -0.17 -5.36
N LEU A 191 -22.56 -1.29 -4.83
CA LEU A 191 -22.77 -2.59 -5.46
C LEU A 191 -24.21 -3.04 -5.38
N ASP A 192 -24.89 -2.80 -4.24
CA ASP A 192 -26.31 -3.13 -4.07
C ASP A 192 -27.19 -2.28 -5.00
N GLU A 193 -26.95 -0.99 -5.13
CA GLU A 193 -27.64 -0.10 -6.06
C GLU A 193 -27.41 -0.54 -7.51
N SER A 194 -26.22 -1.00 -7.85
CA SER A 194 -25.86 -1.53 -9.18
C SER A 194 -26.31 -2.97 -9.39
N ARG A 195 -26.93 -3.62 -8.41
CA ARG A 195 -27.36 -5.04 -8.42
C ARG A 195 -26.22 -6.02 -8.67
N ILE A 196 -25.02 -5.70 -8.20
CA ILE A 196 -23.84 -6.56 -8.33
C ILE A 196 -23.73 -7.46 -7.10
N THR A 197 -23.70 -8.77 -7.33
CA THR A 197 -23.65 -9.77 -6.27
C THR A 197 -22.25 -9.96 -5.72
N VAL A 198 -22.08 -9.84 -4.40
CA VAL A 198 -20.81 -10.15 -3.72
C VAL A 198 -20.80 -11.63 -3.32
N SER A 199 -19.68 -12.32 -3.55
CA SER A 199 -19.51 -13.75 -3.26
C SER A 199 -18.80 -14.06 -1.94
N GLY A 200 -18.41 -13.02 -1.17
CA GLY A 200 -17.70 -13.22 0.09
C GLY A 200 -17.59 -11.98 0.97
N PRO A 201 -16.96 -12.10 2.12
CA PRO A 201 -16.78 -11.00 3.06
C PRO A 201 -15.85 -9.92 2.51
N PRO A 202 -15.91 -8.68 3.06
CA PRO A 202 -15.02 -7.60 2.68
C PRO A 202 -13.56 -7.94 3.03
N ILE A 203 -12.66 -7.50 2.17
CA ILE A 203 -11.22 -7.66 2.29
C ILE A 203 -10.59 -6.29 2.42
N ARG A 204 -9.75 -6.10 3.45
CA ARG A 204 -8.88 -4.95 3.57
C ARG A 204 -7.56 -5.25 2.88
N ALA A 205 -7.08 -4.35 2.03
CA ALA A 205 -5.76 -4.42 1.44
C ALA A 205 -4.95 -3.18 1.81
N THR A 206 -3.74 -3.39 2.34
CA THR A 206 -2.83 -2.32 2.80
C THR A 206 -1.53 -2.42 2.01
N TYR A 207 -1.12 -1.33 1.39
CA TYR A 207 0.01 -1.31 0.45
C TYR A 207 1.27 -0.68 1.01
N ASN A 208 1.17 0.16 2.01
CA ASN A 208 2.27 0.97 2.50
C ASN A 208 2.72 0.58 3.90
N SER A 209 4.00 0.84 4.17
CA SER A 209 4.59 0.73 5.49
C SER A 209 3.83 1.59 6.52
N PRO A 210 3.77 1.18 7.80
CA PRO A 210 3.20 1.98 8.89
C PRO A 210 3.90 3.33 9.08
N PHE A 211 5.13 3.50 8.57
CA PHE A 211 5.89 4.77 8.62
C PHE A 211 5.52 5.75 7.50
N THR A 212 4.77 5.32 6.48
CA THR A 212 4.27 6.21 5.42
C THR A 212 3.27 7.19 6.00
N LEU A 213 3.39 8.48 5.67
CA LEU A 213 2.43 9.49 6.11
C LEU A 213 1.00 9.14 5.65
N PRO A 214 -0.03 9.32 6.50
CA PRO A 214 -1.38 8.80 6.23
C PRO A 214 -1.96 9.23 4.88
N PHE A 215 -1.76 10.46 4.48
CA PHE A 215 -2.31 11.00 3.22
C PHE A 215 -1.62 10.45 1.96
N PHE A 216 -0.43 9.83 2.10
CA PHE A 216 0.25 9.13 1.01
C PHE A 216 -0.03 7.62 1.00
N ARG A 217 -0.74 7.10 1.97
CA ARG A 217 -1.06 5.67 2.02
C ARG A 217 -2.13 5.32 1.01
N ARG A 218 -1.93 4.18 0.33
CA ARG A 218 -2.95 3.50 -0.44
C ARG A 218 -3.51 2.34 0.37
N ASN A 219 -4.78 2.43 0.69
CA ASN A 219 -5.56 1.36 1.26
C ASN A 219 -6.69 1.02 0.30
N GLU A 220 -7.15 -0.21 0.30
CA GLU A 220 -8.28 -0.63 -0.50
C GLU A 220 -9.25 -1.45 0.34
N ALA A 221 -10.54 -1.25 0.10
CA ALA A 221 -11.59 -2.16 0.53
C ALA A 221 -12.11 -2.87 -0.71
N MET A 222 -12.22 -4.20 -0.63
CA MET A 222 -12.53 -5.05 -1.76
C MET A 222 -13.64 -6.03 -1.39
N TYR A 223 -14.47 -6.37 -2.37
CA TYR A 223 -15.39 -7.48 -2.31
C TYR A 223 -15.14 -8.45 -3.46
N PRO A 224 -15.04 -9.76 -3.20
CA PRO A 224 -15.08 -10.75 -4.27
C PRO A 224 -16.47 -10.74 -4.89
N LEU A 225 -16.52 -10.85 -6.21
CA LEU A 225 -17.76 -10.79 -6.97
C LEU A 225 -18.07 -12.13 -7.63
N ASP A 226 -19.37 -12.41 -7.73
CA ASP A 226 -19.90 -13.38 -8.67
C ASP A 226 -20.17 -12.62 -9.97
N TRP A 227 -19.20 -12.71 -10.90
CA TRP A 227 -19.17 -11.90 -12.11
C TRP A 227 -19.04 -12.82 -13.32
N ASP A 228 -20.11 -12.93 -14.08
CA ASP A 228 -20.19 -13.68 -15.35
C ASP A 228 -19.77 -12.82 -16.57
#